data_41d13e03e1d8ca7d2540a32a3767e01e
#
_entry.id   41d13e03e1d8ca7d2540a32a3767e01e
#
_cell.length_a   1.000
_cell.length_b   1.000
_cell.length_c   1.000
_cell.angle_alpha   90.00
_cell.angle_beta   90.00
_cell.angle_gamma   90.00
#
_symmetry.space_group_name_H-M   'P 1'
#
loop_
_entity.id
_entity.type
_entity.pdbx_description
1 polymer ?
#
loop_
_entity_poly.entity_id
_entity_poly.type
_entity_poly.pdbx_seq_one_letter_code
_entity_poly.pdbx_strand_id
1 'polypeptide(L)'
;KNAVQTDIGAAAMTSEQLDEMKDRAIELFASCDKELDVIRKTFGVKGKEKQYAAAREHIAQALAPVRFAVKEVMHLAELITTHMDKVNDILRRLRSVMVERGGMPVDMFLKNMGERCMDKGWIDEVIASGAPYSIRIKVNQNLINHLQDELAEAEKAALLTLHDQRDLSRQIK
;
A
#
# COMPACT_ATOMS: atom_id res chain seq x y z
N LYS A 1 51.10 -13.86 -17.72
CA LYS A 1 51.31 -12.45 -18.16
C LYS A 1 50.19 -12.15 -19.11
N ASN A 2 49.17 -11.45 -18.65
CA ASN A 2 48.45 -10.37 -19.30
C ASN A 2 47.33 -9.97 -18.33
N ALA A 3 47.62 -8.92 -17.59
CA ALA A 3 46.60 -8.19 -16.87
C ALA A 3 45.69 -7.53 -17.90
N VAL A 4 44.45 -7.93 -17.99
CA VAL A 4 43.42 -7.17 -18.67
C VAL A 4 42.97 -6.08 -17.71
N GLN A 5 43.55 -4.92 -17.92
CA GLN A 5 43.15 -3.67 -17.31
C GLN A 5 41.81 -3.28 -17.91
N THR A 6 40.72 -3.55 -17.23
CA THR A 6 39.42 -2.96 -17.54
C THR A 6 39.33 -1.62 -16.85
N ASP A 7 40.00 -0.66 -17.44
CA ASP A 7 39.88 0.76 -17.13
C ASP A 7 38.62 1.28 -17.85
N ILE A 8 37.43 1.09 -17.24
CA ILE A 8 36.26 1.85 -17.63
C ILE A 8 36.33 3.13 -16.80
N GLY A 9 37.06 4.10 -17.31
CA GLY A 9 37.10 5.45 -16.79
C GLY A 9 35.68 6.05 -16.82
N ALA A 10 34.94 5.96 -15.73
CA ALA A 10 33.87 6.88 -15.46
C ALA A 10 34.52 8.26 -15.33
N ALA A 11 34.42 9.07 -16.37
CA ALA A 11 34.89 10.45 -16.32
C ALA A 11 34.23 11.10 -15.10
N ALA A 12 35.04 11.56 -14.16
CA ALA A 12 34.55 12.24 -12.97
C ALA A 12 33.73 13.46 -13.43
N MET A 13 32.48 13.49 -13.01
CA MET A 13 31.57 14.61 -13.33
C MET A 13 32.17 15.92 -12.80
N THR A 14 32.06 16.98 -13.57
CA THR A 14 32.48 18.32 -13.11
C THR A 14 31.53 18.81 -12.02
N SER A 15 31.98 19.76 -11.19
CA SER A 15 31.15 20.39 -10.16
C SER A 15 29.87 20.98 -10.74
N GLU A 16 29.97 21.63 -11.91
CA GLU A 16 28.83 22.22 -12.62
C GLU A 16 27.82 21.17 -13.03
N GLN A 17 28.25 20.00 -13.54
CA GLN A 17 27.38 18.90 -13.91
C GLN A 17 26.66 18.28 -12.68
N LEU A 18 27.34 18.23 -11.54
CA LEU A 18 26.75 17.76 -10.29
C LEU A 18 25.69 18.74 -9.78
N ASP A 19 25.95 20.05 -9.86
CA ASP A 19 24.99 21.07 -9.45
C ASP A 19 23.77 21.09 -10.36
N GLU A 20 23.94 20.99 -11.68
CA GLU A 20 22.81 20.84 -12.62
C GLU A 20 21.96 19.58 -12.34
N MET A 21 22.60 18.44 -12.04
CA MET A 21 21.89 17.22 -11.71
C MET A 21 21.10 17.36 -10.41
N LYS A 22 21.69 18.02 -9.42
CA LYS A 22 21.02 18.30 -8.14
C LYS A 22 19.80 19.18 -8.33
N ASP A 23 19.92 20.26 -9.12
CA ASP A 23 18.81 21.17 -9.39
C ASP A 23 17.67 20.45 -10.13
N ARG A 24 18.00 19.65 -11.15
CA ARG A 24 17.00 18.81 -11.85
C ARG A 24 16.32 17.81 -10.93
N ALA A 25 17.07 17.21 -10.00
CA ALA A 25 16.50 16.29 -9.03
C ALA A 25 15.54 17.01 -8.05
N ILE A 26 15.91 18.20 -7.59
CA ILE A 26 15.07 19.02 -6.72
C ILE A 26 13.75 19.41 -7.45
N GLU A 27 13.84 19.86 -8.69
CA GLU A 27 12.66 20.20 -9.50
C GLU A 27 11.75 18.99 -9.73
N LEU A 28 12.35 17.83 -10.05
CA LEU A 28 11.62 16.58 -10.23
C LEU A 28 10.84 16.18 -8.97
N PHE A 29 11.50 16.15 -7.82
CA PHE A 29 10.85 15.79 -6.57
C PHE A 29 9.81 16.83 -6.13
N ALA A 30 10.05 18.12 -6.35
CA ALA A 30 9.05 19.16 -6.11
C ALA A 30 7.81 19.01 -7.00
N SER A 31 7.95 18.52 -8.23
CA SER A 31 6.83 18.16 -9.09
C SER A 31 6.08 16.94 -8.56
N CYS A 32 6.81 15.91 -8.14
CA CYS A 32 6.20 14.70 -7.54
C CYS A 32 5.43 15.03 -6.24
N ASP A 33 5.93 15.94 -5.42
CA ASP A 33 5.25 16.38 -4.20
C ASP A 33 3.89 17.04 -4.49
N LYS A 34 3.78 17.83 -5.55
CA LYS A 34 2.51 18.42 -5.97
C LYS A 34 1.49 17.35 -6.37
N GLU A 35 1.93 16.36 -7.14
CA GLU A 35 1.08 15.24 -7.54
C GLU A 35 0.71 14.37 -6.33
N LEU A 36 1.63 14.18 -5.38
CA LEU A 36 1.36 13.46 -4.15
C LEU A 36 0.29 14.17 -3.30
N ASP A 37 0.26 15.49 -3.29
CA ASP A 37 -0.81 16.26 -2.64
C ASP A 37 -2.17 16.08 -3.34
N VAL A 38 -2.17 15.93 -4.66
CA VAL A 38 -3.39 15.56 -5.40
C VAL A 38 -3.85 14.16 -5.00
N ILE A 39 -2.94 13.20 -4.94
CA ILE A 39 -3.23 11.83 -4.49
C ILE A 39 -3.84 11.84 -3.08
N ARG A 40 -3.23 12.55 -2.13
CA ARG A 40 -3.76 12.67 -0.74
C ARG A 40 -5.18 13.24 -0.68
N LYS A 41 -5.50 14.20 -1.56
CA LYS A 41 -6.82 14.86 -1.61
C LYS A 41 -7.87 14.07 -2.38
N THR A 42 -7.46 13.11 -3.20
CA THR A 42 -8.35 12.38 -4.10
C THR A 42 -8.50 10.90 -3.75
N PHE A 43 -7.59 10.33 -2.97
CA PHE A 43 -7.65 8.95 -2.54
C PHE A 43 -8.93 8.66 -1.75
N GLY A 44 -9.68 7.63 -2.16
CA GLY A 44 -10.94 7.23 -1.53
C GLY A 44 -12.11 8.21 -1.71
N VAL A 45 -11.93 9.31 -2.46
CA VAL A 45 -12.99 10.28 -2.70
C VAL A 45 -13.79 9.91 -3.94
N LYS A 46 -15.06 9.61 -3.75
CA LYS A 46 -15.99 9.22 -4.83
C LYS A 46 -16.06 10.29 -5.92
N GLY A 47 -15.88 9.85 -7.17
CA GLY A 47 -15.89 10.74 -8.35
C GLY A 47 -14.54 11.39 -8.66
N LYS A 48 -13.49 11.12 -7.89
CA LYS A 48 -12.13 11.63 -8.12
C LYS A 48 -11.12 10.55 -8.55
N GLU A 49 -11.60 9.36 -8.89
CA GLU A 49 -10.79 8.20 -9.26
C GLU A 49 -9.87 8.50 -10.45
N LYS A 50 -10.38 9.26 -11.43
CA LYS A 50 -9.58 9.68 -12.60
C LYS A 50 -8.44 10.62 -12.24
N GLN A 51 -8.68 11.56 -11.31
CA GLN A 51 -7.66 12.50 -10.85
C GLN A 51 -6.57 11.76 -10.06
N TYR A 52 -6.98 10.83 -9.18
CA TYR A 52 -6.06 9.97 -8.45
C TYR A 52 -5.20 9.13 -9.39
N ALA A 53 -5.79 8.48 -10.39
CA ALA A 53 -5.07 7.65 -11.35
C ALA A 53 -4.10 8.49 -12.20
N ALA A 54 -4.52 9.67 -12.67
CA ALA A 54 -3.68 10.57 -13.44
C ALA A 54 -2.46 11.06 -12.64
N ALA A 55 -2.66 11.47 -11.38
CA ALA A 55 -1.56 11.92 -10.53
C ALA A 55 -0.53 10.79 -10.26
N ARG A 56 -1.00 9.56 -10.04
CA ARG A 56 -0.12 8.37 -9.93
C ARG A 56 0.70 8.14 -11.19
N GLU A 57 0.04 8.22 -12.35
CA GLU A 57 0.70 8.02 -13.64
C GLU A 57 1.74 9.11 -13.91
N HIS A 58 1.46 10.37 -13.59
CA HIS A 58 2.43 11.47 -13.71
C HIS A 58 3.67 11.22 -12.85
N ILE A 59 3.51 10.78 -11.60
CA ILE A 59 4.66 10.43 -10.74
C ILE A 59 5.43 9.26 -11.34
N ALA A 60 4.75 8.21 -11.81
CA ALA A 60 5.41 7.05 -12.38
C ALA A 60 6.23 7.43 -13.63
N GLN A 61 5.67 8.24 -14.51
CA GLN A 61 6.36 8.73 -15.71
C GLN A 61 7.55 9.64 -15.35
N ALA A 62 7.40 10.52 -14.36
CA ALA A 62 8.46 11.41 -13.90
C ALA A 62 9.64 10.63 -13.29
N LEU A 63 9.36 9.55 -12.54
CA LEU A 63 10.39 8.73 -11.90
C LEU A 63 10.98 7.63 -12.80
N ALA A 64 10.31 7.27 -13.90
CA ALA A 64 10.76 6.21 -14.80
C ALA A 64 12.21 6.35 -15.31
N PRO A 65 12.70 7.56 -15.68
CA PRO A 65 14.10 7.75 -16.10
C PRO A 65 15.10 7.79 -14.94
N VAL A 66 14.64 7.85 -13.68
CA VAL A 66 15.51 7.98 -12.51
C VAL A 66 16.15 6.63 -12.19
N ARG A 67 17.47 6.60 -12.10
CA ARG A 67 18.22 5.43 -11.65
C ARG A 67 18.50 5.55 -10.16
N PHE A 68 17.68 4.88 -9.37
CA PHE A 68 17.89 4.79 -7.92
C PHE A 68 19.08 3.88 -7.60
N ALA A 69 19.82 4.23 -6.56
CA ALA A 69 20.84 3.33 -6.02
C ALA A 69 20.20 2.05 -5.49
N VAL A 70 20.87 0.93 -5.65
CA VAL A 70 20.36 -0.39 -5.19
C VAL A 70 19.95 -0.35 -3.71
N LYS A 71 20.75 0.34 -2.88
CA LYS A 71 20.45 0.51 -1.45
C LYS A 71 19.08 1.17 -1.22
N GLU A 72 18.75 2.20 -1.99
CA GLU A 72 17.48 2.92 -1.88
C GLU A 72 16.30 2.05 -2.33
N VAL A 73 16.49 1.29 -3.42
CA VAL A 73 15.47 0.32 -3.88
C VAL A 73 15.22 -0.75 -2.82
N MET A 74 16.26 -1.29 -2.21
CA MET A 74 16.13 -2.27 -1.12
C MET A 74 15.42 -1.68 0.10
N HIS A 75 15.74 -0.44 0.48
CA HIS A 75 15.06 0.24 1.58
C HIS A 75 13.58 0.47 1.30
N LEU A 76 13.21 0.90 0.09
CA LEU A 76 11.81 1.04 -0.31
C LEU A 76 11.07 -0.30 -0.29
N ALA A 77 11.70 -1.38 -0.76
CA ALA A 77 11.13 -2.73 -0.71
C ALA A 77 10.91 -3.21 0.74
N GLU A 78 11.83 -2.90 1.64
CA GLU A 78 11.71 -3.21 3.08
C GLU A 78 10.54 -2.45 3.72
N LEU A 79 10.37 -1.16 3.41
CA LEU A 79 9.24 -0.36 3.90
C LEU A 79 7.90 -0.95 3.46
N ILE A 80 7.78 -1.35 2.19
CA ILE A 80 6.57 -1.97 1.65
C ILE A 80 6.32 -3.32 2.35
N THR A 81 7.34 -4.14 2.52
CA THR A 81 7.24 -5.44 3.20
C THR A 81 6.77 -5.26 4.64
N THR A 82 7.40 -4.35 5.38
CA THR A 82 7.04 -4.05 6.78
C THR A 82 5.60 -3.56 6.90
N HIS A 83 5.15 -2.71 5.97
CA HIS A 83 3.77 -2.26 5.93
C HIS A 83 2.81 -3.42 5.67
N MET A 84 3.11 -4.28 4.70
CA MET A 84 2.29 -5.45 4.37
C MET A 84 2.23 -6.46 5.51
N ASP A 85 3.29 -6.63 6.27
CA ASP A 85 3.29 -7.51 7.45
C ASP A 85 2.31 -7.01 8.52
N LYS A 86 2.23 -5.69 8.74
CA LYS A 86 1.22 -5.08 9.64
C LYS A 86 -0.20 -5.33 9.13
N VAL A 87 -0.45 -5.07 7.83
CA VAL A 87 -1.76 -5.33 7.21
C VAL A 87 -2.16 -6.80 7.36
N ASN A 88 -1.24 -7.71 7.05
CA ASN A 88 -1.50 -9.15 7.16
C ASN A 88 -1.75 -9.59 8.62
N ASP A 89 -1.12 -8.96 9.60
CA ASP A 89 -1.39 -9.22 11.01
C ASP A 89 -2.82 -8.81 11.39
N ILE A 90 -3.26 -7.60 10.99
CA ILE A 90 -4.64 -7.15 11.22
C ILE A 90 -5.64 -8.12 10.56
N LEU A 91 -5.39 -8.55 9.33
CA LEU A 91 -6.24 -9.50 8.62
C LEU A 91 -6.31 -10.87 9.29
N ARG A 92 -5.18 -11.36 9.83
CA ARG A 92 -5.15 -12.61 10.63
C ARG A 92 -5.96 -12.48 11.91
N ARG A 93 -5.82 -11.33 12.61
CA ARG A 93 -6.60 -11.05 13.82
C ARG A 93 -8.09 -10.97 13.51
N LEU A 94 -8.47 -10.29 12.41
CA LEU A 94 -9.86 -10.21 11.97
C LEU A 94 -10.44 -11.59 11.66
N ARG A 95 -9.70 -12.45 10.95
CA ARG A 95 -10.08 -13.84 10.71
C ARG A 95 -10.25 -14.61 12.02
N SER A 96 -9.31 -14.51 12.93
CA SER A 96 -9.37 -15.20 14.23
C SER A 96 -10.61 -14.79 15.02
N VAL A 97 -10.94 -13.49 15.04
CA VAL A 97 -12.13 -13.01 15.75
C VAL A 97 -13.42 -13.47 15.08
N MET A 98 -13.51 -13.42 13.75
CA MET A 98 -14.75 -13.73 13.04
C MET A 98 -14.98 -15.24 12.86
N VAL A 99 -13.93 -16.00 12.54
CA VAL A 99 -14.03 -17.42 12.23
C VAL A 99 -13.82 -18.26 13.49
N GLU A 100 -12.69 -18.09 14.19
CA GLU A 100 -12.33 -18.99 15.29
C GLU A 100 -13.15 -18.71 16.56
N ARG A 101 -13.29 -17.43 16.94
CA ARG A 101 -14.09 -17.03 18.10
C ARG A 101 -15.57 -16.84 17.77
N GLY A 102 -15.85 -16.22 16.61
CA GLY A 102 -17.20 -15.92 16.14
C GLY A 102 -17.95 -17.13 15.65
N GLY A 103 -17.24 -18.13 15.08
CA GLY A 103 -17.82 -19.33 14.50
C GLY A 103 -18.40 -19.13 13.10
N MET A 104 -18.02 -18.04 12.41
CA MET A 104 -18.38 -17.82 11.01
C MET A 104 -17.71 -18.88 10.13
N PRO A 105 -18.42 -19.50 9.17
CA PRO A 105 -17.81 -20.42 8.21
C PRO A 105 -16.68 -19.73 7.42
N VAL A 106 -15.56 -20.42 7.24
CA VAL A 106 -14.38 -19.90 6.53
C VAL A 106 -14.73 -19.42 5.13
N ASP A 107 -15.56 -20.17 4.40
CA ASP A 107 -15.98 -19.82 3.04
C ASP A 107 -16.77 -18.51 2.99
N MET A 108 -17.65 -18.29 3.97
CA MET A 108 -18.39 -17.03 4.12
C MET A 108 -17.46 -15.85 4.40
N PHE A 109 -16.47 -16.06 5.27
CA PHE A 109 -15.46 -15.06 5.56
C PHE A 109 -14.64 -14.73 4.32
N LEU A 110 -14.09 -15.71 3.64
CA LEU A 110 -13.22 -15.52 2.47
C LEU A 110 -13.96 -14.84 1.31
N LYS A 111 -15.22 -15.19 1.07
CA LYS A 111 -16.06 -14.60 0.03
C LYS A 111 -16.24 -13.08 0.21
N ASN A 112 -16.40 -12.63 1.46
CA ASN A 112 -16.65 -11.22 1.77
C ASN A 112 -15.37 -10.44 2.09
N MET A 113 -14.29 -11.13 2.45
CA MET A 113 -13.04 -10.51 2.89
C MET A 113 -12.37 -9.64 1.83
N GLY A 114 -12.52 -9.98 0.54
CA GLY A 114 -11.90 -9.24 -0.56
C GLY A 114 -12.45 -7.83 -0.72
N GLU A 115 -13.77 -7.70 -0.64
CA GLU A 115 -14.47 -6.45 -0.98
C GLU A 115 -15.05 -5.73 0.26
N ARG A 116 -15.36 -6.47 1.30
CA ARG A 116 -16.13 -5.97 2.45
C ARG A 116 -15.36 -6.02 3.78
N CYS A 117 -14.05 -6.26 3.76
CA CYS A 117 -13.26 -6.37 4.99
C CYS A 117 -13.28 -5.11 5.86
N MET A 118 -13.50 -3.92 5.27
CA MET A 118 -13.61 -2.64 5.96
C MET A 118 -15.06 -2.11 6.04
N ASP A 119 -16.04 -2.88 5.53
CA ASP A 119 -17.44 -2.49 5.52
C ASP A 119 -18.10 -2.86 6.85
N LYS A 120 -18.37 -1.86 7.69
CA LYS A 120 -19.08 -2.04 8.96
C LYS A 120 -20.52 -2.51 8.73
N GLY A 121 -21.16 -2.09 7.63
CA GLY A 121 -22.50 -2.53 7.26
C GLY A 121 -22.60 -4.05 7.06
N TRP A 122 -21.53 -4.67 6.54
CA TRP A 122 -21.46 -6.12 6.44
C TRP A 122 -21.58 -6.81 7.80
N ILE A 123 -20.94 -6.28 8.82
CA ILE A 123 -21.02 -6.85 10.18
C ILE A 123 -22.43 -6.71 10.75
N ASP A 124 -23.07 -5.57 10.52
CA ASP A 124 -24.47 -5.35 10.93
C ASP A 124 -25.43 -6.31 10.21
N GLU A 125 -25.24 -6.55 8.92
CA GLU A 125 -26.00 -7.56 8.15
C GLU A 125 -25.81 -8.97 8.71
N VAL A 126 -24.55 -9.33 9.04
CA VAL A 126 -24.26 -10.65 9.66
C VAL A 126 -24.95 -10.79 10.99
N ILE A 127 -24.95 -9.77 11.81
CA ILE A 127 -25.64 -9.77 13.11
C ILE A 127 -27.15 -9.88 12.93
N ALA A 128 -27.73 -9.16 11.97
CA ALA A 128 -29.16 -9.16 11.67
C ALA A 128 -29.64 -10.45 11.02
N SER A 129 -28.75 -11.24 10.41
CA SER A 129 -29.11 -12.47 9.68
C SER A 129 -29.69 -13.57 10.55
N GLY A 130 -29.50 -13.53 11.88
CA GLY A 130 -29.92 -14.59 12.80
C GLY A 130 -29.17 -15.92 12.64
N ALA A 131 -28.05 -15.91 11.90
CA ALA A 131 -27.20 -17.09 11.74
C ALA A 131 -26.65 -17.59 13.08
N PRO A 132 -26.32 -18.88 13.23
CA PRO A 132 -25.86 -19.46 14.51
C PRO A 132 -24.65 -18.74 15.13
N TYR A 133 -23.85 -18.04 14.30
CA TYR A 133 -22.66 -17.27 14.71
C TYR A 133 -22.95 -15.78 14.97
N SER A 134 -24.14 -15.26 14.63
CA SER A 134 -24.51 -13.84 14.77
C SER A 134 -24.32 -13.30 16.18
N ILE A 135 -24.72 -14.07 17.20
CA ILE A 135 -24.59 -13.66 18.60
C ILE A 135 -23.13 -13.49 18.99
N ARG A 136 -22.25 -14.43 18.59
CA ARG A 136 -20.81 -14.37 18.90
C ARG A 136 -20.13 -13.22 18.14
N ILE A 137 -20.53 -12.96 16.90
CA ILE A 137 -20.06 -11.82 16.12
C ILE A 137 -20.46 -10.51 16.81
N LYS A 138 -21.73 -10.41 17.27
CA LYS A 138 -22.22 -9.24 18.02
C LYS A 138 -21.41 -8.97 19.30
N VAL A 139 -21.08 -10.01 20.07
CA VAL A 139 -20.23 -9.87 21.27
C VAL A 139 -18.85 -9.31 20.93
N ASN A 140 -18.30 -9.64 19.76
CA ASN A 140 -17.00 -9.20 19.30
C ASN A 140 -17.06 -7.95 18.38
N GLN A 141 -18.24 -7.35 18.17
CA GLN A 141 -18.44 -6.28 17.18
C GLN A 141 -17.48 -5.09 17.37
N ASN A 142 -17.27 -4.65 18.60
CA ASN A 142 -16.37 -3.53 18.88
C ASN A 142 -14.92 -3.83 18.45
N LEU A 143 -14.45 -5.06 18.70
CA LEU A 143 -13.11 -5.47 18.29
C LEU A 143 -13.02 -5.61 16.77
N ILE A 144 -14.05 -6.16 16.12
CA ILE A 144 -14.14 -6.26 14.65
C ILE A 144 -14.08 -4.86 14.03
N ASN A 145 -14.93 -3.93 14.52
CA ASN A 145 -14.96 -2.56 14.02
C ASN A 145 -13.61 -1.85 14.19
N HIS A 146 -12.94 -2.07 15.33
CA HIS A 146 -11.60 -1.52 15.57
C HIS A 146 -10.58 -2.06 14.56
N LEU A 147 -10.58 -3.35 14.27
CA LEU A 147 -9.71 -3.96 13.27
C LEU A 147 -10.01 -3.47 11.85
N GLN A 148 -11.29 -3.20 11.53
CA GLN A 148 -11.69 -2.58 10.27
C GLN A 148 -11.18 -1.14 10.16
N ASP A 149 -11.22 -0.38 11.25
CA ASP A 149 -10.65 0.98 11.31
C ASP A 149 -9.14 0.95 11.14
N GLU A 150 -8.42 0.02 11.80
CA GLU A 150 -6.97 -0.18 11.62
C GLU A 150 -6.63 -0.48 10.14
N LEU A 151 -7.43 -1.30 9.45
CA LEU A 151 -7.24 -1.57 8.00
C LEU A 151 -7.47 -0.32 7.15
N ALA A 152 -8.52 0.44 7.43
CA ALA A 152 -8.82 1.67 6.70
C ALA A 152 -7.71 2.74 6.90
N GLU A 153 -7.16 2.84 8.11
CA GLU A 153 -6.01 3.70 8.40
C GLU A 153 -4.74 3.24 7.66
N ALA A 154 -4.47 1.93 7.59
CA ALA A 154 -3.35 1.38 6.85
C ALA A 154 -3.47 1.66 5.34
N GLU A 155 -4.67 1.54 4.78
CA GLU A 155 -4.97 1.87 3.39
C GLU A 155 -4.74 3.36 3.11
N LYS A 156 -5.25 4.22 3.99
CA LYS A 156 -5.07 5.66 3.91
C LYS A 156 -3.61 6.09 4.07
N ALA A 157 -2.86 5.44 4.95
CA ALA A 157 -1.44 5.73 5.16
C ALA A 157 -0.59 5.38 3.92
N ALA A 158 -0.93 4.29 3.23
CA ALA A 158 -0.27 3.88 1.99
C ALA A 158 -0.75 4.65 0.77
N LEU A 159 -1.91 5.33 0.83
CA LEU A 159 -2.60 5.94 -0.30
C LEU A 159 -2.83 4.95 -1.46
N LEU A 160 -2.98 3.67 -1.14
CA LEU A 160 -3.20 2.56 -2.05
C LEU A 160 -4.27 1.64 -1.49
N THR A 161 -5.15 1.12 -2.35
CA THR A 161 -6.14 0.12 -1.91
C THR A 161 -5.44 -1.14 -1.40
N LEU A 162 -6.08 -1.90 -0.50
CA LEU A 162 -5.53 -3.18 -0.03
C LEU A 162 -5.25 -4.15 -1.17
N HIS A 163 -6.02 -4.09 -2.25
CA HIS A 163 -5.79 -4.88 -3.45
C HIS A 163 -4.47 -4.49 -4.11
N ASP A 164 -4.28 -3.18 -4.41
CA ASP A 164 -3.07 -2.67 -5.03
C ASP A 164 -1.82 -2.93 -4.18
N GLN A 165 -1.95 -2.79 -2.84
CA GLN A 165 -0.87 -3.08 -1.90
C GLN A 165 -0.42 -4.55 -1.98
N ARG A 166 -1.38 -5.50 -2.07
CA ARG A 166 -1.08 -6.92 -2.21
C ARG A 166 -0.40 -7.24 -3.54
N ASP A 167 -0.87 -6.62 -4.61
CA ASP A 167 -0.28 -6.83 -5.94
C ASP A 167 1.14 -6.27 -6.00
N LEU A 168 1.39 -5.09 -5.44
CA LEU A 168 2.72 -4.52 -5.30
C LEU A 168 3.65 -5.43 -4.48
N SER A 169 3.17 -5.95 -3.35
CA SER A 169 3.95 -6.87 -2.50
C SER A 169 4.32 -8.19 -3.21
N ARG A 170 3.50 -8.66 -4.15
CA ARG A 170 3.81 -9.85 -4.96
C ARG A 170 4.88 -9.57 -6.02
N GLN A 171 4.95 -8.35 -6.53
CA GLN A 171 5.94 -7.95 -7.54
C GLN A 171 7.33 -7.76 -6.95
N ILE A 172 7.43 -7.46 -5.65
CA ILE A 172 8.70 -7.22 -4.96
C ILE A 172 9.37 -8.54 -4.51
N LYS A 173 8.63 -9.62 -4.36
CA LYS A 173 9.14 -10.95 -3.97
C LYS A 173 9.76 -11.69 -5.15
#